data_53388620b1a30817071d1b572cdf9689
#
_entry.id   53388620b1a30817071d1b572cdf9689
#
_cell.length_a   1.000
_cell.length_b   1.000
_cell.length_c   1.000
_cell.angle_alpha   90.00
_cell.angle_beta   90.00
_cell.angle_gamma   90.00
#
_symmetry.space_group_name_H-M   'P 1'
#
loop_
_entity.id
_entity.type
_entity.pdbx_description
1 polymer ?
#
loop_
_entity_poly.entity_id
_entity_poly.type
_entity_poly.pdbx_seq_one_letter_code
_entity_poly.pdbx_strand_id
1 'polypeptide(L)'
;MARKDDGWRNMTAQDRYDEASRKVARLEERRDELKRRGAPVQMLARYDADINSAKDERQLWGLEAQDCADDNLRREYERLDMGTA
;
A
#
# COMPACT_ATOMS: atom_id res chain seq x y z
N MET A 1 15.97 15.84 -14.64
CA MET A 1 16.72 14.63 -14.44
C MET A 1 15.83 13.42 -14.33
N ALA A 2 16.08 12.43 -15.13
CA ALA A 2 15.25 11.25 -15.29
C ALA A 2 15.23 10.33 -14.06
N ARG A 3 16.07 10.58 -13.08
CA ARG A 3 16.27 9.68 -11.94
C ARG A 3 15.04 9.52 -11.04
N LYS A 4 14.22 10.56 -10.92
CA LYS A 4 12.99 10.47 -10.14
C LYS A 4 11.98 9.54 -10.81
N ASP A 5 11.93 9.59 -12.13
CA ASP A 5 11.05 8.72 -12.89
C ASP A 5 11.55 7.27 -12.85
N ASP A 6 12.86 7.07 -12.90
CA ASP A 6 13.44 5.73 -12.80
C ASP A 6 13.19 5.12 -11.42
N GLY A 7 13.31 5.90 -10.34
CA GLY A 7 12.99 5.46 -9.00
C GLY A 7 11.52 5.07 -8.87
N TRP A 8 10.64 5.79 -9.55
CA TRP A 8 9.21 5.51 -9.57
C TRP A 8 8.90 4.19 -10.27
N ARG A 9 9.58 3.92 -11.38
CA ARG A 9 9.42 2.67 -12.15
C ARG A 9 9.93 1.45 -11.41
N ASN A 10 10.90 1.64 -10.54
CA ASN A 10 11.51 0.55 -9.77
C ASN A 10 10.80 0.26 -8.47
N MET A 11 9.70 0.96 -8.17
CA MET A 11 8.92 0.68 -6.97
C MET A 11 8.29 -0.71 -7.04
N THR A 12 8.54 -1.50 -6.01
CA THR A 12 7.92 -2.81 -5.87
C THR A 12 6.49 -2.68 -5.35
N ALA A 13 5.71 -3.77 -5.43
CA ALA A 13 4.37 -3.81 -4.85
C ALA A 13 4.42 -3.53 -3.34
N GLN A 14 5.45 -3.99 -2.64
CA GLN A 14 5.64 -3.73 -1.22
C GLN A 14 5.85 -2.23 -0.94
N ASP A 15 6.65 -1.56 -1.77
CA ASP A 15 6.89 -0.13 -1.65
C ASP A 15 5.60 0.66 -1.82
N ARG A 16 4.78 0.26 -2.78
CA ARG A 16 3.49 0.89 -3.03
C ARG A 16 2.51 0.65 -1.89
N TYR A 17 2.54 -0.55 -1.31
CA TYR A 17 1.76 -0.86 -0.13
C TYR A 17 2.15 0.04 1.04
N ASP A 18 3.44 0.20 1.29
CA ASP A 18 3.95 1.05 2.37
C ASP A 18 3.55 2.50 2.15
N GLU A 19 3.64 2.99 0.93
CA GLU A 19 3.24 4.35 0.59
C GLU A 19 1.74 4.56 0.79
N ALA A 20 0.92 3.62 0.35
CA ALA A 20 -0.53 3.67 0.55
C ALA A 20 -0.88 3.63 2.04
N SER A 21 -0.17 2.83 2.83
CA SER A 21 -0.34 2.76 4.29
C SER A 21 -0.03 4.10 4.96
N ARG A 22 1.04 4.77 4.54
CA ARG A 22 1.39 6.10 5.03
C ARG A 22 0.32 7.14 4.68
N LYS A 23 -0.23 7.04 3.48
CA LYS A 23 -1.30 7.92 3.03
C LYS A 23 -2.55 7.74 3.88
N VAL A 24 -2.94 6.50 4.15
CA VAL A 24 -4.07 6.20 5.03
C VAL A 24 -3.84 6.79 6.43
N ALA A 25 -2.67 6.56 7.00
CA ALA A 25 -2.34 7.07 8.33
C ALA A 25 -2.42 8.60 8.38
N ARG A 26 -1.90 9.27 7.37
CA ARG A 26 -1.95 10.73 7.27
C ARG A 26 -3.36 11.27 7.18
N LEU A 27 -4.19 10.63 6.36
CA LEU A 27 -5.58 11.03 6.20
C LEU A 27 -6.39 10.80 7.48
N GLU A 28 -6.19 9.68 8.15
CA GLU A 28 -6.85 9.38 9.42
C GLU A 28 -6.46 10.38 10.50
N GLU A 29 -5.17 10.70 10.61
CA GLU A 29 -4.68 11.69 11.56
C GLU A 29 -5.28 13.07 11.30
N ARG A 30 -5.32 13.49 10.05
CA ARG A 30 -5.90 14.76 9.66
C ARG A 30 -7.40 14.82 9.95
N ARG A 31 -8.10 13.73 9.68
CA ARG A 31 -9.52 13.62 10.00
C ARG A 31 -9.78 13.76 11.49
N ASP A 32 -9.00 13.07 12.32
CA ASP A 32 -9.13 13.13 13.77
C ASP A 32 -8.86 14.53 14.30
N GLU A 33 -7.86 15.20 13.75
CA GLU A 33 -7.54 16.58 14.11
C GLU A 33 -8.71 17.52 13.79
N LEU A 34 -9.29 17.40 12.60
CA LEU A 34 -10.42 18.20 12.18
C LEU A 34 -11.66 17.91 13.03
N LYS A 35 -11.88 16.65 13.38
CA LYS A 35 -12.98 16.25 14.25
C LYS A 35 -12.84 16.90 15.63
N ARG A 36 -11.64 16.93 16.18
CA ARG A 36 -11.37 17.59 17.47
C ARG A 36 -11.63 19.10 17.40
N ARG A 37 -11.38 19.70 16.25
CA ARG A 37 -11.63 21.14 16.04
C ARG A 37 -13.09 21.48 15.76
N GLY A 38 -13.96 20.46 15.68
CA GLY A 38 -15.37 20.66 15.42
C GLY A 38 -15.72 20.86 13.94
N ALA A 39 -14.96 20.27 13.04
CA ALA A 39 -15.21 20.40 11.60
C ALA A 39 -16.60 19.82 11.23
N PRO A 40 -17.26 20.38 10.21
CA PRO A 40 -18.57 19.91 9.80
C PRO A 40 -18.53 18.49 9.26
N VAL A 41 -19.64 17.76 9.44
CA VAL A 41 -19.78 16.37 9.03
C VAL A 41 -19.45 16.16 7.55
N GLN A 42 -19.82 17.14 6.71
CA GLN A 42 -19.56 17.07 5.27
C GLN A 42 -18.07 17.01 4.95
N MET A 43 -17.26 17.75 5.68
CA MET A 43 -15.81 17.73 5.52
C MET A 43 -15.22 16.41 5.99
N LEU A 44 -15.70 15.88 7.11
CA LEU A 44 -15.28 14.59 7.62
C LEU A 44 -15.67 13.46 6.66
N ALA A 45 -16.83 13.54 6.04
CA ALA A 45 -17.26 12.56 5.05
C ALA A 45 -16.35 12.52 3.83
N ARG A 46 -15.81 13.65 3.40
CA ARG A 46 -14.82 13.70 2.32
C ARG A 46 -13.55 12.95 2.69
N TYR A 47 -13.07 13.17 3.90
CA TYR A 47 -11.90 12.44 4.40
C TYR A 47 -12.18 10.95 4.51
N ASP A 48 -13.37 10.56 4.94
CA ASP A 48 -13.76 9.15 4.99
C ASP A 48 -13.72 8.50 3.61
N ALA A 49 -14.22 9.19 2.59
CA ALA A 49 -14.17 8.69 1.22
C ALA A 49 -12.73 8.53 0.73
N ASP A 50 -11.87 9.50 1.00
CA ASP A 50 -10.46 9.46 0.63
C ASP A 50 -9.73 8.33 1.38
N ILE A 51 -10.02 8.16 2.66
CA ILE A 51 -9.46 7.08 3.48
C ILE A 51 -9.88 5.72 2.93
N ASN A 52 -11.14 5.55 2.59
CA ASN A 52 -11.64 4.29 2.03
C ASN A 52 -10.97 3.96 0.69
N SER A 53 -10.81 4.95 -0.18
CA SER A 53 -10.09 4.78 -1.46
C SER A 53 -8.64 4.38 -1.23
N ALA A 54 -7.97 5.02 -0.28
CA ALA A 54 -6.58 4.70 0.04
C ALA A 54 -6.45 3.31 0.66
N LYS A 55 -7.42 2.89 1.47
CA LYS A 55 -7.46 1.53 2.03
C LYS A 55 -7.66 0.48 0.96
N ASP A 56 -8.52 0.73 -0.01
CA ASP A 56 -8.73 -0.17 -1.15
C ASP A 56 -7.44 -0.31 -1.96
N GLU A 57 -6.78 0.78 -2.25
CA GLU A 57 -5.51 0.78 -2.96
C GLU A 57 -4.45 0.00 -2.17
N ARG A 58 -4.37 0.24 -0.86
CA ARG A 58 -3.45 -0.49 0.01
C ARG A 58 -3.71 -1.99 -0.05
N GLN A 59 -4.97 -2.41 0.00
CA GLN A 59 -5.35 -3.82 -0.07
C GLN A 59 -4.93 -4.46 -1.38
N LEU A 60 -5.12 -3.77 -2.50
CA LEU A 60 -4.69 -4.26 -3.82
C LEU A 60 -3.19 -4.49 -3.87
N TRP A 61 -2.41 -3.53 -3.40
CA TRP A 61 -0.95 -3.67 -3.37
C TRP A 61 -0.48 -4.73 -2.38
N GLY A 62 -1.19 -4.89 -1.27
CA GLY A 62 -0.91 -5.95 -0.30
C GLY A 62 -1.10 -7.33 -0.90
N LEU A 63 -2.17 -7.55 -1.64
CA LEU A 63 -2.43 -8.81 -2.32
C LEU A 63 -1.38 -9.10 -3.39
N GLU A 64 -1.02 -8.09 -4.18
CA GLU A 64 -0.01 -8.23 -5.22
C GLU A 64 1.37 -8.53 -4.62
N ALA A 65 1.74 -7.86 -3.54
CA ALA A 65 2.98 -8.12 -2.84
C ALA A 65 3.02 -9.55 -2.28
N GLN A 66 1.91 -10.04 -1.75
CA GLN A 66 1.79 -11.39 -1.23
C GLN A 66 1.91 -12.43 -2.35
N ASP A 67 1.27 -12.19 -3.49
CA ASP A 67 1.37 -13.09 -4.65
C ASP A 67 2.81 -13.20 -5.14
N CYS A 68 3.54 -12.09 -5.20
CA CYS A 68 4.95 -12.10 -5.58
C CYS A 68 5.79 -12.89 -4.58
N ALA A 69 5.52 -12.77 -3.28
CA ALA A 69 6.22 -13.52 -2.25
C ALA A 69 5.93 -15.02 -2.37
N ASP A 70 4.69 -15.39 -2.63
CA ASP A 70 4.29 -16.80 -2.83
C ASP A 70 4.96 -17.41 -4.05
N ASP A 71 5.05 -16.67 -5.15
CA ASP A 71 5.76 -17.12 -6.35
C ASP A 71 7.25 -17.37 -6.07
N ASN A 72 7.89 -16.49 -5.33
CA ASN A 72 9.29 -16.65 -4.96
C ASN A 72 9.50 -17.87 -4.08
N LEU A 73 8.63 -18.11 -3.11
CA LEU A 73 8.65 -19.30 -2.27
C LEU A 73 8.48 -20.56 -3.08
N ARG A 74 7.55 -20.56 -4.02
CA ARG A 74 7.30 -21.71 -4.90
C ARG A 74 8.51 -22.04 -5.74
N ARG A 75 9.22 -21.06 -6.27
CA ARG A 75 10.45 -21.25 -7.03
C ARG A 75 11.56 -21.83 -6.17
N GLU A 76 11.68 -21.41 -4.92
CA GLU A 76 12.66 -21.96 -3.99
C GLU A 76 12.38 -23.43 -3.69
N TYR A 77 11.15 -23.80 -3.47
CA TYR A 77 10.75 -25.19 -3.27
C TYR A 77 11.03 -26.07 -4.48
N GLU A 78 10.73 -25.57 -5.67
CA GLU A 78 11.04 -26.28 -6.91
C GLU A 78 12.55 -26.52 -7.07
N ARG A 79 13.35 -25.53 -6.71
CA ARG A 79 14.80 -25.65 -6.72
C ARG A 79 15.31 -26.70 -5.75
N LEU A 80 14.73 -26.74 -4.57
CA LEU A 80 15.09 -27.72 -3.54
C LEU A 80 14.76 -29.14 -3.99
N ASP A 81 13.61 -29.34 -4.61
CA ASP A 81 13.20 -30.63 -5.15
C ASP A 81 14.15 -31.10 -6.23
N MET A 82 14.59 -30.21 -7.11
CA MET A 82 15.59 -30.55 -8.12
C MET A 82 16.94 -30.85 -7.52
N GLY A 83 17.29 -30.20 -6.42
CA GLY A 83 18.54 -30.41 -5.73
C GLY A 83 18.61 -31.75 -4.98
N THR A 84 17.46 -32.30 -4.60
CA THR A 84 17.37 -33.56 -3.88
C THR A 84 17.23 -34.79 -4.80
N ALA A 85 16.94 -34.54 -6.05
CA ALA A 85 16.85 -35.61 -7.04
C ALA A 85 18.23 -36.03 -7.51
#